data_6b2e0ba195553d3bbe8c76f435534d3a
#
_entry.id   6b2e0ba195553d3bbe8c76f435534d3a
#
_cell.length_a   1.000
_cell.length_b   1.000
_cell.length_c   1.000
_cell.angle_alpha   90.00
_cell.angle_beta   90.00
_cell.angle_gamma   90.00
#
_symmetry.space_group_name_H-M   'P 1'
#
loop_
_entity.id
_entity.type
_entity.pdbx_description
1 polymer ?
#
loop_
_entity_poly.entity_id
_entity_poly.type
_entity_poly.pdbx_seq_one_letter_code
_entity_poly.pdbx_strand_id
1 'polypeptide(L)'
;MRSSLTQVESPRTFPGAVAPQRHYRVNADGVGIAVNEWGDERDPVLVMVHGGADFSRTFDVFAPLFAAAGWRVVAWDHRGHGDSDHTHLYSFEADLRDATRVLDAVAPRRPVAVLGHSKGGSILTSLAEAQPFRLRSFINLDGIPYRRPGPDLPEYQRADALNTEITGWLEHRRRSATGSRKPGTIEELARRRAQMNPRLSTEWLEYLVTVGAREDADGWRWKLDPSMRMGGFGPWKPEYGLFRLAGLGVPFLGVLVGADEPMGWGTKPHQVEKWMPRNGRLEYFDDLGHFIHIEQPKMVADMALEFLGAPV
;
A
#
# COMPACT_ATOMS: atom_id res chain seq x y z
N MET A 1 5.73 -48.27 -1.42
CA MET A 1 5.29 -46.88 -1.17
C MET A 1 5.86 -45.99 -2.26
N ARG A 2 5.04 -45.52 -3.21
CA ARG A 2 5.48 -44.60 -4.26
C ARG A 2 5.48 -43.18 -3.67
N SER A 3 6.66 -42.61 -3.56
CA SER A 3 6.84 -41.19 -3.28
C SER A 3 6.15 -40.39 -4.39
N SER A 4 5.05 -39.70 -4.09
CA SER A 4 4.48 -38.73 -5.00
C SER A 4 5.48 -37.55 -5.07
N LEU A 5 6.14 -37.45 -6.21
CA LEU A 5 6.88 -36.23 -6.55
C LEU A 5 5.84 -35.10 -6.58
N THR A 6 5.95 -34.20 -5.63
CA THR A 6 5.21 -32.93 -5.64
C THR A 6 5.63 -32.22 -6.93
N GLN A 7 4.69 -32.08 -7.87
CA GLN A 7 4.93 -31.23 -9.05
C GLN A 7 5.19 -29.82 -8.54
N VAL A 8 6.37 -29.30 -8.81
CA VAL A 8 6.67 -27.89 -8.60
C VAL A 8 5.76 -27.12 -9.54
N GLU A 9 4.79 -26.42 -9.00
CA GLU A 9 3.90 -25.57 -9.79
C GLU A 9 4.71 -24.47 -10.48
N SER A 10 4.56 -24.36 -11.81
CA SER A 10 5.21 -23.29 -12.56
C SER A 10 4.68 -21.92 -12.09
N PRO A 11 5.54 -20.91 -11.94
CA PRO A 11 5.12 -19.57 -11.60
C PRO A 11 4.04 -19.05 -12.55
N ARG A 12 2.95 -18.52 -12.02
CA ARG A 12 1.90 -17.90 -12.81
C ARG A 12 2.43 -16.60 -13.44
N THR A 13 2.00 -16.30 -14.64
CA THR A 13 2.26 -15.04 -15.34
C THR A 13 0.97 -14.27 -15.50
N PHE A 14 1.07 -12.96 -15.62
CA PHE A 14 -0.08 -12.10 -15.90
C PHE A 14 0.25 -11.15 -17.06
N PRO A 15 -0.65 -10.94 -18.03
CA PRO A 15 -0.41 -10.04 -19.15
C PRO A 15 -0.09 -8.61 -18.70
N GLY A 16 1.02 -8.07 -19.19
CA GLY A 16 1.48 -6.73 -18.81
C GLY A 16 2.25 -6.64 -17.50
N ALA A 17 2.29 -7.71 -16.70
CA ALA A 17 3.13 -7.73 -15.51
C ALA A 17 4.61 -7.86 -15.89
N VAL A 18 5.43 -6.94 -15.38
CA VAL A 18 6.88 -6.92 -15.57
C VAL A 18 7.55 -6.92 -14.19
N ALA A 19 8.38 -7.92 -13.95
CA ALA A 19 9.17 -7.98 -12.73
C ALA A 19 10.10 -6.75 -12.60
N PRO A 20 10.39 -6.30 -11.37
CA PRO A 20 11.35 -5.21 -11.17
C PRO A 20 12.72 -5.60 -11.70
N GLN A 21 13.43 -4.63 -12.31
CA GLN A 21 14.80 -4.83 -12.80
C GLN A 21 15.82 -4.86 -11.66
N ARG A 22 15.50 -4.22 -10.52
CA ARG A 22 16.36 -4.18 -9.34
C ARG A 22 15.57 -4.53 -8.09
N HIS A 23 16.18 -5.34 -7.26
CA HIS A 23 15.65 -5.72 -5.95
C HIS A 23 16.80 -5.67 -4.93
N TYR A 24 16.60 -4.92 -3.86
CA TYR A 24 17.60 -4.75 -2.81
C TYR A 24 16.94 -4.42 -1.46
N ARG A 25 17.74 -4.30 -0.41
CA ARG A 25 17.27 -3.92 0.92
C ARG A 25 17.88 -2.62 1.40
N VAL A 26 17.05 -1.79 2.00
CA VAL A 26 17.44 -0.58 2.74
C VAL A 26 17.36 -0.89 4.22
N ASN A 27 18.42 -0.53 4.96
CA ASN A 27 18.41 -0.63 6.41
C ASN A 27 17.66 0.57 7.01
N ALA A 28 16.47 0.33 7.54
CA ALA A 28 15.65 1.31 8.24
C ALA A 28 15.83 1.14 9.76
N ASP A 29 16.97 1.61 10.29
CA ASP A 29 17.33 1.54 11.73
C ASP A 29 17.22 0.13 12.31
N GLY A 30 17.82 -0.84 11.63
CA GLY A 30 17.86 -2.24 12.03
C GLY A 30 16.74 -3.11 11.45
N VAL A 31 15.86 -2.53 10.62
CA VAL A 31 14.84 -3.27 9.86
C VAL A 31 15.21 -3.24 8.39
N GLY A 32 15.36 -4.41 7.77
CA GLY A 32 15.60 -4.54 6.33
C GLY A 32 14.31 -4.32 5.55
N ILE A 33 14.22 -3.22 4.81
CA ILE A 33 13.10 -2.88 3.94
C ILE A 33 13.42 -3.30 2.52
N ALA A 34 12.65 -4.21 1.95
CA ALA A 34 12.79 -4.66 0.58
C ALA A 34 12.30 -3.60 -0.39
N VAL A 35 13.12 -3.27 -1.38
CA VAL A 35 12.85 -2.25 -2.40
C VAL A 35 12.90 -2.89 -3.76
N ASN A 36 11.93 -2.57 -4.59
CA ASN A 36 11.80 -2.97 -5.98
C ASN A 36 11.81 -1.75 -6.90
N GLU A 37 12.51 -1.85 -8.04
CA GLU A 37 12.61 -0.74 -9.00
C GLU A 37 12.36 -1.18 -10.43
N TRP A 38 11.70 -0.29 -11.19
CA TRP A 38 11.46 -0.36 -12.63
C TRP A 38 12.00 0.90 -13.32
N GLY A 39 12.51 0.76 -14.53
CA GLY A 39 13.05 1.85 -15.33
C GLY A 39 14.56 2.07 -15.17
N ASP A 40 15.10 3.09 -15.86
CA ASP A 40 16.51 3.43 -15.83
C ASP A 40 16.90 4.13 -14.53
N GLU A 41 18.07 3.81 -13.97
CA GLU A 41 18.57 4.42 -12.72
C GLU A 41 18.81 5.92 -12.83
N ARG A 42 19.01 6.42 -14.03
CA ARG A 42 19.28 7.85 -14.32
C ARG A 42 18.02 8.67 -14.41
N ASP A 43 16.86 8.03 -14.57
CA ASP A 43 15.58 8.72 -14.70
C ASP A 43 15.14 9.33 -13.37
N PRO A 44 14.32 10.38 -13.41
CA PRO A 44 13.72 10.97 -12.22
C PRO A 44 12.90 9.96 -11.42
N VAL A 45 12.98 10.05 -10.10
CA VAL A 45 12.34 9.08 -9.19
C VAL A 45 10.86 9.38 -9.03
N LEU A 46 10.04 8.35 -9.25
CA LEU A 46 8.67 8.24 -8.79
C LEU A 46 8.58 7.15 -7.73
N VAL A 47 8.19 7.51 -6.52
CA VAL A 47 8.03 6.55 -5.43
C VAL A 47 6.58 6.07 -5.38
N MET A 48 6.37 4.74 -5.30
CA MET A 48 5.06 4.12 -5.15
C MET A 48 4.95 3.38 -3.82
N VAL A 49 3.88 3.62 -3.06
CA VAL A 49 3.67 3.06 -1.72
C VAL A 49 2.36 2.28 -1.68
N HIS A 50 2.46 0.97 -1.40
CA HIS A 50 1.33 0.05 -1.42
C HIS A 50 0.38 0.19 -0.22
N GLY A 51 -0.80 -0.41 -0.33
CA GLY A 51 -1.83 -0.45 0.70
C GLY A 51 -1.52 -1.42 1.86
N GLY A 52 -2.38 -1.44 2.86
CA GLY A 52 -2.28 -2.41 3.96
C GLY A 52 -2.54 -3.84 3.50
N ALA A 53 -1.84 -4.81 4.09
CA ALA A 53 -1.90 -6.24 3.75
C ALA A 53 -1.62 -6.55 2.27
N ASP A 54 -0.84 -5.69 1.62
CA ASP A 54 -0.37 -5.81 0.25
C ASP A 54 1.17 -5.82 0.21
N PHE A 55 1.79 -5.61 -0.94
CA PHE A 55 3.25 -5.57 -1.13
C PHE A 55 3.58 -4.86 -2.44
N SER A 56 4.84 -4.46 -2.63
CA SER A 56 5.27 -3.62 -3.77
C SER A 56 5.04 -4.25 -5.15
N ARG A 57 5.08 -5.59 -5.25
CA ARG A 57 4.83 -6.30 -6.50
C ARG A 57 3.37 -6.23 -6.98
N THR A 58 2.45 -5.62 -6.20
CA THR A 58 1.13 -5.20 -6.67
C THR A 58 1.21 -4.19 -7.81
N PHE A 59 2.35 -3.51 -7.96
CA PHE A 59 2.61 -2.54 -9.02
C PHE A 59 3.22 -3.14 -10.29
N ASP A 60 3.38 -4.46 -10.41
CA ASP A 60 4.03 -5.11 -11.56
C ASP A 60 3.38 -4.82 -12.92
N VAL A 61 2.09 -4.47 -12.96
CA VAL A 61 1.39 -4.00 -14.18
C VAL A 61 1.42 -2.48 -14.32
N PHE A 62 1.46 -1.78 -13.20
CA PHE A 62 1.30 -0.33 -13.15
C PHE A 62 2.63 0.43 -13.25
N ALA A 63 3.64 0.01 -12.51
CA ALA A 63 4.98 0.64 -12.52
C ALA A 63 5.65 0.66 -13.90
N PRO A 64 5.55 -0.40 -14.73
CA PRO A 64 6.14 -0.40 -16.06
C PRO A 64 5.60 0.69 -17.00
N LEU A 65 4.37 1.15 -16.80
CA LEU A 65 3.77 2.23 -17.59
C LEU A 65 4.50 3.56 -17.36
N PHE A 66 4.90 3.83 -16.15
CA PHE A 66 5.69 5.01 -15.78
C PHE A 66 7.15 4.85 -16.19
N ALA A 67 7.72 3.66 -16.07
CA ALA A 67 9.07 3.38 -16.54
C ALA A 67 9.18 3.60 -18.05
N ALA A 68 8.19 3.18 -18.83
CA ALA A 68 8.12 3.46 -20.26
C ALA A 68 7.99 4.96 -20.60
N ALA A 69 7.49 5.76 -19.65
CA ALA A 69 7.40 7.23 -19.76
C ALA A 69 8.63 7.97 -19.22
N GLY A 70 9.73 7.27 -18.91
CA GLY A 70 10.99 7.86 -18.47
C GLY A 70 11.07 8.15 -16.97
N TRP A 71 10.36 7.37 -16.13
CA TRP A 71 10.48 7.44 -14.69
C TRP A 71 11.24 6.23 -14.12
N ARG A 72 12.12 6.47 -13.18
CA ARG A 72 12.61 5.44 -12.27
C ARG A 72 11.57 5.22 -11.18
N VAL A 73 10.80 4.15 -11.29
CA VAL A 73 9.79 3.80 -10.27
C VAL A 73 10.44 3.01 -9.15
N VAL A 74 10.25 3.48 -7.93
CA VAL A 74 10.75 2.84 -6.70
C VAL A 74 9.58 2.50 -5.81
N ALA A 75 9.41 1.23 -5.45
CA ALA A 75 8.41 0.79 -4.49
C ALA A 75 9.08 -0.10 -3.42
N TRP A 76 8.56 -0.10 -2.21
CA TRP A 76 9.06 -0.97 -1.14
C TRP A 76 7.94 -1.74 -0.49
N ASP A 77 8.29 -2.86 0.13
CA ASP A 77 7.40 -3.59 1.01
C ASP A 77 7.44 -2.96 2.41
N HIS A 78 6.29 -2.62 2.97
CA HIS A 78 6.23 -2.19 4.37
C HIS A 78 6.84 -3.26 5.29
N ARG A 79 7.35 -2.87 6.46
CA ARG A 79 7.76 -3.84 7.49
C ARG A 79 6.67 -4.90 7.71
N GLY A 80 7.05 -6.15 7.82
CA GLY A 80 6.13 -7.27 7.99
C GLY A 80 5.34 -7.67 6.75
N HIS A 81 5.60 -7.06 5.59
CA HIS A 81 4.97 -7.37 4.31
C HIS A 81 6.02 -7.84 3.31
N GLY A 82 5.62 -8.65 2.33
CA GLY A 82 6.45 -9.07 1.22
C GLY A 82 7.81 -9.60 1.65
N ASP A 83 8.88 -9.07 1.07
CA ASP A 83 10.25 -9.46 1.36
C ASP A 83 10.96 -8.59 2.43
N SER A 84 10.23 -7.65 3.07
CA SER A 84 10.72 -6.87 4.21
C SER A 84 10.73 -7.69 5.50
N ASP A 85 11.59 -7.28 6.43
CA ASP A 85 11.72 -7.97 7.72
C ASP A 85 10.43 -7.92 8.53
N HIS A 86 10.15 -9.03 9.22
CA HIS A 86 9.17 -9.09 10.29
C HIS A 86 9.75 -8.43 11.55
N THR A 87 8.91 -7.71 12.30
CA THR A 87 9.34 -6.92 13.46
C THR A 87 8.43 -7.14 14.66
N HIS A 88 8.87 -6.65 15.81
CA HIS A 88 8.05 -6.67 17.02
C HIS A 88 7.12 -5.46 17.16
N LEU A 89 7.33 -4.43 16.34
CA LEU A 89 6.55 -3.18 16.38
C LEU A 89 6.00 -2.84 15.00
N TYR A 90 4.69 -2.78 14.91
CA TYR A 90 3.93 -2.30 13.75
C TYR A 90 3.12 -1.09 14.20
N SER A 91 3.54 0.10 13.79
CA SER A 91 2.84 1.35 14.04
C SER A 91 2.97 2.28 12.85
N PHE A 92 2.10 3.28 12.80
CA PHE A 92 2.13 4.28 11.73
C PHE A 92 3.43 5.10 11.74
N GLU A 93 3.95 5.42 12.93
CA GLU A 93 5.22 6.14 13.12
C GLU A 93 6.41 5.32 12.62
N ALA A 94 6.36 4.01 12.82
CA ALA A 94 7.39 3.10 12.32
C ALA A 94 7.38 3.04 10.78
N ASP A 95 6.19 3.00 10.15
CA ASP A 95 6.06 3.07 8.70
C ASP A 95 6.57 4.41 8.13
N LEU A 96 6.30 5.53 8.80
CA LEU A 96 6.83 6.86 8.43
C LEU A 96 8.35 6.90 8.49
N ARG A 97 8.95 6.34 9.54
CA ARG A 97 10.39 6.25 9.67
C ARG A 97 11.00 5.43 8.54
N ASP A 98 10.40 4.28 8.20
CA ASP A 98 10.85 3.44 7.10
C ASP A 98 10.78 4.19 5.76
N ALA A 99 9.67 4.86 5.49
CA ALA A 99 9.51 5.70 4.30
C ALA A 99 10.62 6.76 4.20
N THR A 100 10.95 7.42 5.32
CA THR A 100 12.03 8.42 5.37
C THR A 100 13.38 7.77 5.04
N ARG A 101 13.69 6.59 5.59
CA ARG A 101 14.94 5.89 5.32
C ARG A 101 15.05 5.39 3.88
N VAL A 102 13.95 4.93 3.31
CA VAL A 102 13.94 4.58 1.87
C VAL A 102 14.19 5.82 1.02
N LEU A 103 13.54 6.95 1.30
CA LEU A 103 13.78 8.20 0.58
C LEU A 103 15.23 8.70 0.73
N ASP A 104 15.85 8.55 1.91
CA ASP A 104 17.26 8.89 2.13
C ASP A 104 18.20 8.05 1.26
N ALA A 105 17.85 6.79 1.03
CA ALA A 105 18.63 5.89 0.21
C ALA A 105 18.47 6.14 -1.29
N VAL A 106 17.23 6.39 -1.76
CA VAL A 106 16.94 6.45 -3.21
C VAL A 106 17.03 7.86 -3.81
N ALA A 107 16.80 8.89 -2.99
CA ALA A 107 16.81 10.30 -3.42
C ALA A 107 17.26 11.25 -2.29
N PRO A 108 18.51 11.17 -1.83
CA PRO A 108 18.99 11.90 -0.65
C PRO A 108 19.02 13.43 -0.81
N ARG A 109 19.01 13.93 -2.05
CA ARG A 109 19.29 15.34 -2.36
C ARG A 109 18.23 16.05 -3.19
N ARG A 110 17.21 15.33 -3.65
CA ARG A 110 16.18 15.90 -4.54
C ARG A 110 14.79 15.53 -4.05
N PRO A 111 13.82 16.46 -4.15
CA PRO A 111 12.43 16.10 -3.95
C PRO A 111 11.96 15.13 -5.04
N VAL A 112 11.11 14.20 -4.66
CA VAL A 112 10.59 13.15 -5.54
C VAL A 112 9.08 13.28 -5.76
N ALA A 113 8.59 12.80 -6.89
CA ALA A 113 7.18 12.54 -7.07
C ALA A 113 6.79 11.29 -6.26
N VAL A 114 5.62 11.31 -5.63
CA VAL A 114 5.15 10.17 -4.84
C VAL A 114 3.72 9.80 -5.20
N LEU A 115 3.42 8.51 -5.18
CA LEU A 115 2.10 7.94 -5.38
C LEU A 115 1.84 6.92 -4.27
N GLY A 116 0.74 7.06 -3.55
CA GLY A 116 0.35 6.12 -2.49
C GLY A 116 -1.03 5.56 -2.70
N HIS A 117 -1.16 4.24 -2.56
CA HIS A 117 -2.43 3.56 -2.57
C HIS A 117 -2.89 3.28 -1.14
N SER A 118 -4.15 3.58 -0.80
CA SER A 118 -4.76 3.20 0.48
C SER A 118 -3.92 3.65 1.69
N LYS A 119 -3.44 2.73 2.53
CA LYS A 119 -2.51 3.00 3.65
C LYS A 119 -1.28 3.79 3.19
N GLY A 120 -0.73 3.47 2.01
CA GLY A 120 0.39 4.21 1.42
C GLY A 120 0.06 5.69 1.20
N GLY A 121 -1.16 5.99 0.74
CA GLY A 121 -1.66 7.35 0.62
C GLY A 121 -1.71 8.07 1.97
N SER A 122 -2.15 7.41 3.03
CA SER A 122 -2.18 7.97 4.39
C SER A 122 -0.77 8.25 4.94
N ILE A 123 0.20 7.36 4.71
CA ILE A 123 1.61 7.54 5.09
C ILE A 123 2.19 8.77 4.37
N LEU A 124 1.97 8.85 3.05
CA LEU A 124 2.48 9.96 2.24
C LEU A 124 1.80 11.30 2.58
N THR A 125 0.53 11.31 3.00
CA THR A 125 -0.12 12.52 3.52
C THR A 125 0.64 13.05 4.72
N SER A 126 1.00 12.20 5.67
CA SER A 126 1.78 12.61 6.85
C SER A 126 3.20 13.04 6.50
N LEU A 127 3.83 12.40 5.53
CA LEU A 127 5.14 12.80 5.05
C LEU A 127 5.09 14.16 4.33
N ALA A 128 4.08 14.39 3.50
CA ALA A 128 3.88 15.65 2.78
C ALA A 128 3.65 16.83 3.72
N GLU A 129 3.01 16.59 4.86
CA GLU A 129 2.83 17.62 5.90
C GLU A 129 4.11 17.85 6.70
N ALA A 130 4.79 16.76 7.14
CA ALA A 130 5.96 16.87 8.00
C ALA A 130 7.24 17.29 7.25
N GLN A 131 7.41 16.86 6.00
CA GLN A 131 8.61 17.09 5.19
C GLN A 131 8.25 17.47 3.73
N PRO A 132 7.47 18.55 3.50
CA PRO A 132 7.04 18.92 2.15
C PRO A 132 8.20 19.16 1.19
N PHE A 133 9.36 19.59 1.69
CA PHE A 133 10.58 19.85 0.91
C PHE A 133 11.16 18.59 0.26
N ARG A 134 10.74 17.39 0.68
CA ARG A 134 11.15 16.10 0.08
C ARG A 134 10.29 15.70 -1.10
N LEU A 135 9.12 16.32 -1.27
CA LEU A 135 8.13 15.91 -2.26
C LEU A 135 7.95 16.99 -3.32
N ARG A 136 8.04 16.57 -4.58
CA ARG A 136 7.74 17.41 -5.75
C ARG A 136 6.24 17.48 -6.04
N SER A 137 5.56 16.36 -5.89
CA SER A 137 4.13 16.17 -6.12
C SER A 137 3.65 14.91 -5.42
N PHE A 138 2.36 14.85 -5.12
CA PHE A 138 1.77 13.72 -4.42
C PHE A 138 0.46 13.28 -5.07
N ILE A 139 0.37 11.99 -5.42
CA ILE A 139 -0.83 11.32 -5.91
C ILE A 139 -1.34 10.34 -4.84
N ASN A 140 -2.61 10.46 -4.47
CA ASN A 140 -3.25 9.59 -3.48
C ASN A 140 -4.37 8.79 -4.15
N LEU A 141 -4.13 7.49 -4.35
CA LEU A 141 -5.10 6.56 -4.92
C LEU A 141 -5.91 5.89 -3.80
N ASP A 142 -7.15 6.30 -3.65
CA ASP A 142 -8.13 5.82 -2.66
C ASP A 142 -7.56 5.62 -1.24
N GLY A 143 -6.68 6.56 -0.83
CA GLY A 143 -6.06 6.59 0.49
C GLY A 143 -6.52 7.79 1.35
N ILE A 144 -7.56 8.51 0.94
CA ILE A 144 -8.16 9.59 1.71
C ILE A 144 -9.26 8.99 2.57
N PRO A 145 -9.04 8.82 3.87
CA PRO A 145 -10.02 8.20 4.74
C PRO A 145 -11.20 9.14 4.98
N TYR A 146 -12.37 8.55 5.02
CA TYR A 146 -13.58 9.22 5.46
C TYR A 146 -14.06 8.64 6.79
N ARG A 147 -14.86 9.43 7.52
CA ARG A 147 -15.50 9.01 8.76
C ARG A 147 -16.32 7.73 8.55
N ARG A 148 -15.89 6.64 9.15
CA ARG A 148 -16.71 5.43 9.22
C ARG A 148 -18.00 5.76 10.00
N PRO A 149 -19.18 5.35 9.52
CA PRO A 149 -20.40 5.47 10.30
C PRO A 149 -20.20 4.74 11.63
N GLY A 150 -20.29 5.46 12.70
CA GLY A 150 -20.17 4.95 14.06
C GLY A 150 -20.63 6.03 15.04
N PRO A 151 -21.06 5.67 16.23
CA PRO A 151 -21.47 6.67 17.23
C PRO A 151 -20.28 7.60 17.51
N ASP A 152 -20.55 8.89 17.56
CA ASP A 152 -19.58 9.85 18.06
C ASP A 152 -19.48 9.65 19.59
N LEU A 153 -18.46 8.85 19.99
CA LEU A 153 -18.27 8.47 21.37
C LEU A 153 -17.75 9.66 22.18
N PRO A 154 -18.34 9.98 23.32
CA PRO A 154 -17.74 10.89 24.28
C PRO A 154 -16.31 10.47 24.63
N GLU A 155 -15.46 11.42 25.03
CA GLU A 155 -14.03 11.16 25.26
C GLU A 155 -13.76 10.05 26.30
N TYR A 156 -14.55 9.97 27.35
CA TYR A 156 -14.42 8.90 28.36
C TYR A 156 -14.73 7.51 27.79
N GLN A 157 -15.69 7.39 26.86
CA GLN A 157 -15.98 6.11 26.18
C GLN A 157 -14.88 5.77 25.15
N ARG A 158 -14.16 6.77 24.62
CA ARG A 158 -12.98 6.53 23.80
C ARG A 158 -11.82 5.94 24.60
N ALA A 159 -11.67 6.34 25.87
CA ALA A 159 -10.67 5.75 26.76
C ALA A 159 -10.97 4.25 27.01
N ASP A 160 -12.23 3.90 27.22
CA ASP A 160 -12.65 2.49 27.38
C ASP A 160 -12.46 1.69 26.08
N ALA A 161 -12.79 2.28 24.94
CA ALA A 161 -12.54 1.68 23.62
C ALA A 161 -11.04 1.45 23.38
N LEU A 162 -10.19 2.40 23.77
CA LEU A 162 -8.75 2.26 23.69
C LEU A 162 -8.24 1.08 24.55
N ASN A 163 -8.71 0.94 25.78
CA ASN A 163 -8.35 -0.19 26.63
C ASN A 163 -8.75 -1.53 26.01
N THR A 164 -9.94 -1.59 25.41
CA THR A 164 -10.42 -2.78 24.69
C THR A 164 -9.53 -3.10 23.48
N GLU A 165 -9.13 -2.10 22.72
CA GLU A 165 -8.23 -2.26 21.57
C GLU A 165 -6.84 -2.73 21.99
N ILE A 166 -6.27 -2.15 23.06
CA ILE A 166 -4.97 -2.55 23.62
C ILE A 166 -5.04 -4.01 24.08
N THR A 167 -6.08 -4.38 24.84
CA THR A 167 -6.28 -5.76 25.29
C THR A 167 -6.37 -6.73 24.12
N GLY A 168 -7.17 -6.39 23.10
CA GLY A 168 -7.31 -7.18 21.89
C GLY A 168 -6.01 -7.29 21.08
N TRP A 169 -5.17 -6.23 21.08
CA TRP A 169 -3.87 -6.26 20.44
C TRP A 169 -2.88 -7.16 21.20
N LEU A 170 -2.79 -7.04 22.50
CA LEU A 170 -1.93 -7.90 23.34
C LEU A 170 -2.29 -9.38 23.17
N GLU A 171 -3.61 -9.70 23.17
CA GLU A 171 -4.07 -11.06 22.95
C GLU A 171 -3.76 -11.56 21.52
N HIS A 172 -3.91 -10.70 20.52
CA HIS A 172 -3.49 -11.03 19.16
C HIS A 172 -1.98 -11.33 19.09
N ARG A 173 -1.15 -10.50 19.70
CA ARG A 173 0.32 -10.71 19.79
C ARG A 173 0.66 -12.03 20.46
N ARG A 174 -0.02 -12.35 21.56
CA ARG A 174 0.17 -13.62 22.28
C ARG A 174 -0.17 -14.83 21.40
N ARG A 175 -1.30 -14.79 20.72
CA ARG A 175 -1.76 -15.89 19.83
C ARG A 175 -0.91 -16.04 18.58
N SER A 176 -0.42 -14.96 18.02
CA SER A 176 0.37 -14.96 16.78
C SER A 176 1.87 -15.18 17.00
N ALA A 177 2.37 -15.18 18.23
CA ALA A 177 3.79 -15.34 18.54
C ALA A 177 4.40 -16.64 18.00
N THR A 178 3.61 -17.72 17.94
CA THR A 178 4.00 -19.03 17.38
C THR A 178 3.20 -19.36 16.11
N GLY A 179 2.41 -18.42 15.63
CA GLY A 179 1.55 -18.63 14.48
C GLY A 179 2.28 -18.49 13.15
N SER A 180 1.77 -19.18 12.15
CA SER A 180 2.11 -18.96 10.74
C SER A 180 0.85 -18.68 9.94
N ARG A 181 0.99 -18.04 8.78
CA ARG A 181 -0.14 -17.91 7.84
C ARG A 181 -0.59 -19.29 7.38
N LYS A 182 -1.91 -19.48 7.25
CA LYS A 182 -2.49 -20.74 6.82
C LYS A 182 -1.99 -21.12 5.41
N PRO A 183 -1.38 -22.30 5.22
CA PRO A 183 -0.91 -22.72 3.90
C PRO A 183 -2.07 -23.04 2.95
N GLY A 184 -1.76 -23.22 1.68
CA GLY A 184 -2.69 -23.68 0.66
C GLY A 184 -2.03 -23.75 -0.72
N THR A 185 -2.81 -24.15 -1.71
CA THR A 185 -2.40 -24.02 -3.10
C THR A 185 -2.48 -22.57 -3.57
N ILE A 186 -1.93 -22.27 -4.75
CA ILE A 186 -2.03 -20.94 -5.37
C ILE A 186 -3.51 -20.54 -5.48
N GLU A 187 -4.37 -21.41 -5.98
CA GLU A 187 -5.80 -21.18 -6.18
C GLU A 187 -6.53 -20.96 -4.85
N GLU A 188 -6.15 -21.68 -3.79
CA GLU A 188 -6.74 -21.50 -2.46
C GLU A 188 -6.37 -20.16 -1.84
N LEU A 189 -5.11 -19.71 -1.97
CA LEU A 189 -4.68 -18.40 -1.50
C LEU A 189 -5.36 -17.29 -2.30
N ALA A 190 -5.42 -17.42 -3.63
CA ALA A 190 -6.12 -16.49 -4.52
C ALA A 190 -7.61 -16.37 -4.13
N ARG A 191 -8.31 -17.48 -3.93
CA ARG A 191 -9.72 -17.51 -3.51
C ARG A 191 -9.94 -16.86 -2.15
N ARG A 192 -9.03 -17.07 -1.18
CA ARG A 192 -9.13 -16.39 0.13
C ARG A 192 -8.95 -14.88 -0.02
N ARG A 193 -8.05 -14.43 -0.90
CA ARG A 193 -7.84 -13.00 -1.15
C ARG A 193 -9.02 -12.39 -1.90
N ALA A 194 -9.64 -13.11 -2.82
CA ALA A 194 -10.84 -12.68 -3.55
C ALA A 194 -12.02 -12.28 -2.64
N GLN A 195 -12.12 -12.86 -1.44
CA GLN A 195 -13.15 -12.49 -0.47
C GLN A 195 -13.05 -11.01 -0.02
N MET A 196 -11.83 -10.46 0.00
CA MET A 196 -11.58 -9.07 0.34
C MET A 196 -11.41 -8.18 -0.90
N ASN A 197 -11.14 -8.78 -2.04
CA ASN A 197 -10.87 -8.11 -3.32
C ASN A 197 -11.70 -8.75 -4.45
N PRO A 198 -13.05 -8.70 -4.37
CA PRO A 198 -13.93 -9.44 -5.28
C PRO A 198 -13.91 -8.94 -6.72
N ARG A 199 -13.38 -7.75 -6.96
CA ARG A 199 -13.29 -7.13 -8.29
C ARG A 199 -12.02 -7.48 -9.05
N LEU A 200 -11.02 -8.07 -8.39
CA LEU A 200 -9.77 -8.49 -9.03
C LEU A 200 -9.97 -9.86 -9.71
N SER A 201 -9.40 -10.02 -10.91
CA SER A 201 -9.51 -11.27 -11.64
C SER A 201 -8.79 -12.43 -10.94
N THR A 202 -9.26 -13.65 -11.15
CA THR A 202 -8.63 -14.85 -10.58
C THR A 202 -7.18 -14.96 -11.05
N GLU A 203 -6.91 -14.71 -12.31
CA GLU A 203 -5.57 -14.79 -12.92
C GLU A 203 -4.61 -13.79 -12.25
N TRP A 204 -5.08 -12.57 -11.97
CA TRP A 204 -4.28 -11.59 -11.24
C TRP A 204 -4.00 -12.05 -9.80
N LEU A 205 -5.01 -12.56 -9.12
CA LEU A 205 -4.87 -13.04 -7.75
C LEU A 205 -3.92 -14.25 -7.66
N GLU A 206 -3.96 -15.17 -8.61
CA GLU A 206 -3.02 -16.29 -8.71
C GLU A 206 -1.60 -15.81 -8.98
N TYR A 207 -1.43 -14.83 -9.90
CA TYR A 207 -0.15 -14.19 -10.12
C TYR A 207 0.40 -13.57 -8.82
N LEU A 208 -0.42 -12.82 -8.09
CA LEU A 208 -0.01 -12.21 -6.82
C LEU A 208 0.45 -13.25 -5.80
N VAL A 209 -0.15 -14.44 -5.75
CA VAL A 209 0.32 -15.52 -4.88
C VAL A 209 1.77 -15.89 -5.23
N THR A 210 2.09 -16.07 -6.51
CA THR A 210 3.43 -16.50 -6.93
C THR A 210 4.52 -15.48 -6.62
N VAL A 211 4.19 -14.18 -6.54
CA VAL A 211 5.17 -13.10 -6.27
C VAL A 211 5.14 -12.60 -4.82
N GLY A 212 4.03 -12.78 -4.10
CA GLY A 212 3.83 -12.28 -2.74
C GLY A 212 3.74 -13.36 -1.66
N ALA A 213 3.76 -14.64 -2.03
CA ALA A 213 3.80 -15.76 -1.09
C ALA A 213 5.14 -16.51 -1.22
N ARG A 214 5.42 -17.35 -0.27
CA ARG A 214 6.52 -18.32 -0.32
C ARG A 214 5.97 -19.71 -0.35
N GLU A 215 6.67 -20.62 -1.01
CA GLU A 215 6.36 -22.05 -1.03
C GLU A 215 7.12 -22.73 0.13
N ASP A 216 6.37 -23.33 1.05
CA ASP A 216 6.89 -24.16 2.14
C ASP A 216 6.58 -25.64 1.85
N ALA A 217 7.09 -26.57 2.66
CA ALA A 217 6.89 -28.00 2.46
C ALA A 217 5.42 -28.47 2.47
N ASP A 218 4.52 -27.67 3.07
CA ASP A 218 3.08 -27.97 3.21
C ASP A 218 2.19 -27.00 2.41
N GLY A 219 2.77 -26.22 1.49
CA GLY A 219 2.09 -25.33 0.56
C GLY A 219 2.48 -23.87 0.64
N TRP A 220 1.85 -23.05 -0.16
CA TRP A 220 2.10 -21.62 -0.27
C TRP A 220 1.56 -20.84 0.93
N ARG A 221 2.31 -19.79 1.38
CA ARG A 221 1.91 -18.85 2.43
C ARG A 221 2.23 -17.43 2.05
N TRP A 222 1.30 -16.50 2.30
CA TRP A 222 1.58 -15.08 2.18
C TRP A 222 2.75 -14.66 3.06
N LYS A 223 3.66 -13.86 2.51
CA LYS A 223 4.82 -13.25 3.19
C LYS A 223 4.40 -12.10 4.11
N LEU A 224 3.24 -12.18 4.73
CA LEU A 224 2.72 -11.21 5.67
C LEU A 224 2.89 -11.73 7.09
N ASP A 225 3.53 -10.94 7.97
CA ASP A 225 3.73 -11.35 9.36
C ASP A 225 2.38 -11.70 10.03
N PRO A 226 2.23 -12.90 10.61
CA PRO A 226 1.02 -13.27 11.34
C PRO A 226 0.68 -12.33 12.49
N SER A 227 1.70 -11.71 13.11
CA SER A 227 1.53 -10.79 14.22
C SER A 227 1.12 -9.38 13.82
N MET A 228 1.19 -9.05 12.54
CA MET A 228 0.76 -7.77 12.04
C MET A 228 -0.76 -7.66 12.13
N ARG A 229 -1.23 -6.58 12.74
CA ARG A 229 -2.64 -6.22 12.82
C ARG A 229 -2.85 -4.88 12.13
N MET A 230 -3.81 -4.83 11.22
CA MET A 230 -4.22 -3.57 10.61
C MET A 230 -4.99 -2.72 11.63
N GLY A 231 -4.70 -1.43 11.66
CA GLY A 231 -5.24 -0.49 12.63
C GLY A 231 -4.22 -0.15 13.72
N GLY A 232 -4.48 0.90 14.43
CA GLY A 232 -3.70 1.37 15.59
C GLY A 232 -4.59 1.52 16.79
N PHE A 233 -4.01 1.74 17.95
CA PHE A 233 -4.81 2.13 19.10
C PHE A 233 -4.84 3.64 19.22
N GLY A 234 -5.88 4.06 19.84
CA GLY A 234 -6.09 5.43 20.23
C GLY A 234 -7.28 6.07 19.58
N PRO A 235 -7.58 7.28 19.99
CA PRO A 235 -8.74 8.04 19.56
C PRO A 235 -8.59 8.59 18.14
N TRP A 236 -7.97 7.81 17.23
CA TRP A 236 -7.80 8.25 15.86
C TRP A 236 -9.16 8.36 15.17
N LYS A 237 -9.38 9.53 14.60
CA LYS A 237 -10.54 9.83 13.78
C LYS A 237 -10.10 9.98 12.34
N PRO A 238 -10.74 9.30 11.38
CA PRO A 238 -10.42 9.43 9.96
C PRO A 238 -10.44 10.88 9.47
N GLU A 239 -11.35 11.71 10.00
CA GLU A 239 -11.46 13.11 9.65
C GLU A 239 -10.21 13.95 9.99
N TYR A 240 -9.33 13.49 10.88
CA TYR A 240 -8.05 14.16 11.10
C TYR A 240 -7.17 14.14 9.86
N GLY A 241 -7.21 13.05 9.08
CA GLY A 241 -6.56 13.00 7.78
C GLY A 241 -7.12 14.01 6.80
N LEU A 242 -8.44 14.23 6.80
CA LEU A 242 -9.09 15.24 5.96
C LEU A 242 -8.67 16.66 6.33
N PHE A 243 -8.68 17.00 7.62
CA PHE A 243 -8.31 18.35 8.08
C PHE A 243 -6.87 18.72 7.69
N ARG A 244 -6.00 17.73 7.63
CA ARG A 244 -4.59 17.90 7.27
C ARG A 244 -4.38 18.14 5.77
N LEU A 245 -5.26 17.63 4.92
CA LEU A 245 -5.16 17.81 3.45
C LEU A 245 -5.10 19.30 3.07
N ALA A 246 -5.92 20.15 3.69
CA ALA A 246 -5.97 21.57 3.39
C ALA A 246 -4.63 22.31 3.62
N GLY A 247 -3.77 21.76 4.47
CA GLY A 247 -2.43 22.31 4.79
C GLY A 247 -1.32 21.84 3.86
N LEU A 248 -1.57 20.93 2.92
CA LEU A 248 -0.53 20.41 2.05
C LEU A 248 0.00 21.51 1.11
N GLY A 249 1.31 21.74 1.14
CA GLY A 249 2.00 22.72 0.30
C GLY A 249 2.50 22.19 -1.04
N VAL A 250 2.36 20.88 -1.29
CA VAL A 250 2.81 20.23 -2.53
C VAL A 250 1.64 20.07 -3.52
N PRO A 251 1.87 20.08 -4.85
CA PRO A 251 0.86 19.71 -5.82
C PRO A 251 0.26 18.33 -5.47
N PHE A 252 -1.07 18.24 -5.45
CA PHE A 252 -1.79 17.07 -4.96
C PHE A 252 -2.86 16.59 -5.92
N LEU A 253 -2.88 15.30 -6.23
CA LEU A 253 -3.96 14.62 -6.94
C LEU A 253 -4.58 13.56 -6.01
N GLY A 254 -5.81 13.79 -5.59
CA GLY A 254 -6.63 12.81 -4.90
C GLY A 254 -7.49 12.03 -5.89
N VAL A 255 -7.50 10.72 -5.79
CA VAL A 255 -8.37 9.85 -6.59
C VAL A 255 -9.22 9.05 -5.64
N LEU A 256 -10.53 9.16 -5.78
CA LEU A 256 -11.53 8.43 -5.01
C LEU A 256 -12.26 7.43 -5.90
N VAL A 257 -12.71 6.34 -5.31
CA VAL A 257 -13.50 5.30 -5.97
C VAL A 257 -14.82 5.07 -5.26
N GLY A 258 -15.82 4.59 -5.99
CA GLY A 258 -17.19 4.52 -5.49
C GLY A 258 -17.79 3.15 -5.41
N ALA A 259 -17.17 2.13 -6.01
CA ALA A 259 -17.70 0.77 -5.96
C ALA A 259 -17.74 0.24 -4.52
N ASP A 260 -18.85 -0.40 -4.17
CA ASP A 260 -19.02 -1.01 -2.85
C ASP A 260 -18.22 -2.31 -2.76
N GLU A 261 -17.20 -2.31 -1.92
CA GLU A 261 -16.36 -3.48 -1.67
C GLU A 261 -15.74 -3.47 -0.26
N PRO A 262 -15.32 -4.65 0.28
CA PRO A 262 -14.88 -4.76 1.67
C PRO A 262 -13.68 -3.89 2.05
N MET A 263 -12.77 -3.62 1.11
CA MET A 263 -11.55 -2.84 1.34
C MET A 263 -11.70 -1.35 1.06
N GLY A 264 -12.73 -0.94 0.31
CA GLY A 264 -12.96 0.46 -0.07
C GLY A 264 -13.25 1.36 1.13
N TRP A 265 -12.80 2.61 1.06
CA TRP A 265 -13.13 3.64 2.05
C TRP A 265 -14.56 4.17 1.88
N GLY A 266 -15.10 4.12 0.66
CA GLY A 266 -16.41 4.67 0.32
C GLY A 266 -16.47 6.20 0.47
N THR A 267 -15.32 6.86 0.45
CA THR A 267 -15.21 8.33 0.53
C THR A 267 -15.81 8.98 -0.70
N LYS A 268 -16.70 9.97 -0.51
CA LYS A 268 -17.37 10.67 -1.61
C LYS A 268 -16.79 12.08 -1.80
N PRO A 269 -16.80 12.65 -3.03
CA PRO A 269 -16.21 13.95 -3.33
C PRO A 269 -16.68 15.08 -2.40
N HIS A 270 -17.98 15.22 -2.15
CA HIS A 270 -18.55 16.27 -1.31
C HIS A 270 -18.04 16.25 0.14
N GLN A 271 -17.43 15.12 0.59
CA GLN A 271 -16.86 14.97 1.92
C GLN A 271 -15.43 15.52 1.98
N VAL A 272 -14.74 15.53 0.85
CA VAL A 272 -13.32 15.89 0.73
C VAL A 272 -13.10 17.27 0.15
N GLU A 273 -13.93 17.70 -0.79
CA GLU A 273 -13.75 18.93 -1.58
C GLU A 273 -13.38 20.16 -0.76
N LYS A 274 -14.05 20.38 0.39
CA LYS A 274 -13.80 21.53 1.26
C LYS A 274 -12.43 21.48 1.96
N TRP A 275 -11.80 20.30 1.96
CA TRP A 275 -10.49 20.07 2.59
C TRP A 275 -9.35 19.95 1.59
N MET A 276 -9.66 20.07 0.30
CA MET A 276 -8.64 19.99 -0.74
C MET A 276 -7.61 21.12 -0.59
N PRO A 277 -6.31 20.82 -0.77
CA PRO A 277 -5.28 21.86 -0.79
C PRO A 277 -5.48 22.78 -2.01
N ARG A 278 -4.95 24.00 -1.93
CA ARG A 278 -5.10 25.00 -3.01
C ARG A 278 -4.58 24.52 -4.36
N ASN A 279 -3.53 23.69 -4.37
CA ASN A 279 -2.91 23.10 -5.55
C ASN A 279 -3.38 21.64 -5.74
N GLY A 280 -4.59 21.33 -5.27
CA GLY A 280 -5.16 19.99 -5.33
C GLY A 280 -6.15 19.83 -6.46
N ARG A 281 -6.11 18.65 -7.09
CA ARG A 281 -7.09 18.12 -8.03
C ARG A 281 -7.73 16.89 -7.41
N LEU A 282 -9.04 16.72 -7.56
CA LEU A 282 -9.79 15.56 -7.09
C LEU A 282 -10.47 14.88 -8.27
N GLU A 283 -10.23 13.59 -8.43
CA GLU A 283 -10.91 12.74 -9.41
C GLU A 283 -11.76 11.70 -8.69
N TYR A 284 -12.89 11.32 -9.28
CA TYR A 284 -13.79 10.34 -8.73
C TYR A 284 -14.33 9.39 -9.79
N PHE A 285 -14.24 8.09 -9.52
CA PHE A 285 -14.72 7.00 -10.37
C PHE A 285 -15.71 6.15 -9.57
N ASP A 286 -17.01 6.30 -9.82
CA ASP A 286 -18.06 5.69 -9.01
C ASP A 286 -18.24 4.17 -9.27
N ASP A 287 -17.79 3.70 -10.42
CA ASP A 287 -17.86 2.31 -10.87
C ASP A 287 -16.57 1.49 -10.64
N LEU A 288 -15.47 2.13 -10.21
CA LEU A 288 -14.20 1.48 -9.94
C LEU A 288 -14.00 1.18 -8.44
N GLY A 289 -13.23 0.14 -8.17
CA GLY A 289 -12.96 -0.34 -6.82
C GLY A 289 -11.64 0.16 -6.24
N HIS A 290 -11.39 -0.26 -5.01
CA HIS A 290 -10.24 0.16 -4.20
C HIS A 290 -8.90 -0.03 -4.90
N PHE A 291 -8.74 -1.09 -5.69
CA PHE A 291 -7.51 -1.39 -6.43
C PHE A 291 -7.54 -0.82 -7.85
N ILE A 292 -7.94 0.45 -7.98
CA ILE A 292 -8.11 1.15 -9.25
C ILE A 292 -6.90 1.04 -10.20
N HIS A 293 -5.68 1.02 -9.66
CA HIS A 293 -4.42 0.87 -10.40
C HIS A 293 -4.21 -0.54 -10.98
N ILE A 294 -5.02 -1.51 -10.54
CA ILE A 294 -5.06 -2.88 -11.08
C ILE A 294 -6.25 -3.04 -12.01
N GLU A 295 -7.41 -2.48 -11.65
CA GLU A 295 -8.62 -2.57 -12.47
C GLU A 295 -8.49 -1.80 -13.79
N GLN A 296 -7.86 -0.62 -13.75
CA GLN A 296 -7.69 0.27 -14.92
C GLN A 296 -6.26 0.86 -14.97
N PRO A 297 -5.21 0.03 -15.05
CA PRO A 297 -3.83 0.47 -14.92
C PRO A 297 -3.43 1.55 -15.92
N LYS A 298 -3.83 1.40 -17.21
CA LYS A 298 -3.47 2.36 -18.24
C LYS A 298 -4.17 3.71 -18.03
N MET A 299 -5.47 3.71 -17.75
CA MET A 299 -6.23 4.94 -17.53
C MET A 299 -5.68 5.72 -16.35
N VAL A 300 -5.40 5.04 -15.24
CA VAL A 300 -4.86 5.66 -14.02
C VAL A 300 -3.43 6.16 -14.25
N ALA A 301 -2.60 5.42 -15.01
CA ALA A 301 -1.26 5.85 -15.36
C ALA A 301 -1.28 7.09 -16.27
N ASP A 302 -2.13 7.12 -17.28
CA ASP A 302 -2.26 8.27 -18.19
C ASP A 302 -2.67 9.55 -17.40
N MET A 303 -3.65 9.45 -16.51
CA MET A 303 -4.08 10.55 -15.63
C MET A 303 -2.96 11.00 -14.69
N ALA A 304 -2.25 10.05 -14.09
CA ALA A 304 -1.13 10.34 -13.18
C ALA A 304 0.04 10.99 -13.92
N LEU A 305 0.40 10.52 -15.12
CA LEU A 305 1.44 11.11 -15.96
C LEU A 305 1.09 12.51 -16.43
N GLU A 306 -0.19 12.77 -16.81
CA GLU A 306 -0.66 14.12 -17.10
C GLU A 306 -0.44 15.07 -15.92
N PHE A 307 -0.79 14.64 -14.71
CA PHE A 307 -0.59 15.42 -13.48
C PHE A 307 0.89 15.64 -13.14
N LEU A 308 1.73 14.63 -13.31
CA LEU A 308 3.17 14.70 -13.02
C LEU A 308 3.93 15.60 -14.02
N GLY A 309 3.45 15.68 -15.26
CA GLY A 309 4.14 16.33 -16.36
C GLY A 309 5.38 15.55 -16.81
N ALA A 310 6.22 16.19 -17.61
CA ALA A 310 7.46 15.57 -18.06
C ALA A 310 8.39 15.22 -16.89
N PRO A 311 9.08 14.08 -16.95
CA PRO A 311 10.12 13.73 -15.99
C PRO A 311 11.29 14.72 -16.08
N VAL A 312 11.64 15.38 -14.97
CA VAL A 312 12.71 16.38 -14.88
C VAL A 312 13.54 16.17 -13.61
#